data_c2d06a18599fd000874d459f5ca0b998
#
_entry.id   c2d06a18599fd000874d459f5ca0b998
#
_cell.length_a   1.000
_cell.length_b   1.000
_cell.length_c   1.000
_cell.angle_alpha   90.00
_cell.angle_beta   90.00
_cell.angle_gamma   90.00
#
_symmetry.space_group_name_H-M   'P 1'
#
loop_
_entity.id
_entity.type
_entity.pdbx_description
1 polymer ?
#
loop_
_entity_poly.entity_id
_entity_poly.type
_entity_poly.pdbx_seq_one_letter_code
_entity_poly.pdbx_strand_id
1 'polypeptide(L)'
;VLSFQTKSFSKGVPSSFADLAEKLMPSVVNISTTTTITTQSNPFPFQFPPGSPFEDMFKEFGVPQERQSSALGSGFIIDEKGIVVTNNHVIQDAEDIIIRVNGDKEFKAKVIGSDPLSDIAILQLETNEKFTPVKFGNSDNSRIGDWVIAIGNPFGLGGTVTSGIISARNLSLIHISEPTRQKPI
;
A
#
# COMPACT_ATOMS: atom_id res chain seq x y z
N VAL A 1 -31.81 8.41 -42.74
CA VAL A 1 -31.03 7.67 -41.75
C VAL A 1 -29.62 7.56 -42.28
N LEU A 2 -28.70 8.44 -41.80
CA LEU A 2 -27.29 8.40 -42.15
C LEU A 2 -26.64 7.36 -41.19
N SER A 3 -26.25 6.19 -41.73
CA SER A 3 -25.45 5.21 -41.05
C SER A 3 -23.95 5.62 -41.12
N PHE A 4 -23.40 6.14 -40.02
CA PHE A 4 -21.96 6.32 -39.87
C PHE A 4 -21.34 4.98 -39.48
N GLN A 5 -20.82 4.23 -40.40
CA GLN A 5 -19.88 3.13 -40.12
C GLN A 5 -18.50 3.73 -39.82
N THR A 6 -18.24 4.03 -38.55
CA THR A 6 -16.89 4.26 -38.09
C THR A 6 -16.16 2.93 -38.01
N LYS A 7 -15.12 2.74 -38.82
CA LYS A 7 -14.17 1.63 -38.66
C LYS A 7 -13.54 1.79 -37.28
N SER A 8 -13.99 0.97 -36.31
CA SER A 8 -13.35 0.91 -35.01
C SER A 8 -11.98 0.27 -35.18
N PHE A 9 -10.93 1.07 -35.12
CA PHE A 9 -9.56 0.59 -34.97
C PHE A 9 -9.36 0.22 -33.50
N SER A 10 -9.92 -0.93 -33.11
CA SER A 10 -9.58 -1.55 -31.83
C SER A 10 -8.11 -2.00 -31.94
N LYS A 11 -7.21 -1.43 -31.15
CA LYS A 11 -5.96 -2.12 -30.84
C LYS A 11 -6.36 -3.43 -30.18
N GLY A 12 -6.01 -4.55 -30.80
CA GLY A 12 -6.39 -5.88 -30.32
C GLY A 12 -6.02 -6.06 -28.85
N VAL A 13 -6.76 -6.94 -28.18
CA VAL A 13 -6.41 -7.40 -26.83
C VAL A 13 -4.97 -7.92 -26.86
N PRO A 14 -4.09 -7.52 -25.93
CA PRO A 14 -2.75 -8.10 -25.86
C PRO A 14 -2.84 -9.62 -25.74
N SER A 15 -2.04 -10.34 -26.50
CA SER A 15 -2.03 -11.80 -26.49
C SER A 15 -1.54 -12.35 -25.14
N SER A 16 -0.67 -11.60 -24.46
CA SER A 16 -0.14 -11.93 -23.13
C SER A 16 0.40 -10.67 -22.47
N PHE A 17 0.42 -10.66 -21.14
CA PHE A 17 1.11 -9.67 -20.30
C PHE A 17 2.37 -10.27 -19.65
N ALA A 18 2.72 -11.53 -19.95
CA ALA A 18 3.80 -12.24 -19.28
C ALA A 18 5.15 -11.53 -19.37
N ASP A 19 5.55 -11.13 -20.59
CA ASP A 19 6.85 -10.44 -20.81
C ASP A 19 6.93 -9.11 -20.05
N LEU A 20 5.80 -8.37 -19.99
CA LEU A 20 5.73 -7.11 -19.26
C LEU A 20 5.81 -7.35 -17.75
N ALA A 21 5.08 -8.35 -17.25
CA ALA A 21 5.10 -8.73 -15.84
C ALA A 21 6.50 -9.19 -15.42
N GLU A 22 7.12 -10.10 -16.16
CA GLU A 22 8.49 -10.59 -15.91
C GLU A 22 9.50 -9.45 -15.83
N LYS A 23 9.39 -8.46 -16.72
CA LYS A 23 10.27 -7.30 -16.74
C LYS A 23 10.07 -6.37 -15.53
N LEU A 24 8.84 -6.21 -15.03
CA LEU A 24 8.50 -5.25 -13.97
C LEU A 24 8.53 -5.86 -12.57
N MET A 25 8.29 -7.16 -12.42
CA MET A 25 8.26 -7.83 -11.11
C MET A 25 9.52 -7.63 -10.27
N PRO A 26 10.75 -7.59 -10.83
CA PRO A 26 11.96 -7.36 -10.04
C PRO A 26 12.01 -5.99 -9.36
N SER A 27 11.21 -5.03 -9.83
CA SER A 27 11.11 -3.70 -9.23
C SER A 27 9.98 -3.58 -8.22
N VAL A 28 9.11 -4.58 -8.11
CA VAL A 28 8.00 -4.62 -7.13
C VAL A 28 8.47 -5.31 -5.86
N VAL A 29 8.22 -4.68 -4.73
CA VAL A 29 8.71 -5.14 -3.44
C VAL A 29 7.57 -5.42 -2.48
N ASN A 30 7.81 -6.35 -1.54
CA ASN A 30 6.96 -6.52 -0.37
C ASN A 30 7.51 -5.65 0.77
N ILE A 31 6.61 -5.01 1.51
CA ILE A 31 6.93 -4.18 2.66
C ILE A 31 6.28 -4.82 3.88
N SER A 32 7.09 -5.09 4.89
CA SER A 32 6.64 -5.55 6.21
C SER A 32 7.02 -4.51 7.24
N THR A 33 6.05 -4.08 8.03
CA THR A 33 6.27 -3.14 9.12
C THR A 33 5.93 -3.78 10.45
N THR A 34 6.65 -3.35 11.48
CA THR A 34 6.38 -3.79 12.85
C THR A 34 6.08 -2.57 13.70
N THR A 35 5.03 -2.65 14.50
CA THR A 35 4.61 -1.63 15.46
C THR A 35 4.36 -2.30 16.80
N THR A 36 4.90 -1.76 17.87
CA THR A 36 4.64 -2.22 19.24
C THR A 36 3.41 -1.52 19.80
N ILE A 37 2.34 -2.25 19.98
CA ILE A 37 1.12 -1.73 20.62
C ILE A 37 1.16 -2.08 22.08
N THR A 38 1.37 -1.07 22.94
CA THR A 38 1.24 -1.24 24.38
C THR A 38 -0.23 -1.11 24.75
N THR A 39 -0.91 -2.23 24.91
CA THR A 39 -2.29 -2.24 25.40
C THR A 39 -2.27 -2.22 26.93
N GLN A 40 -2.64 -1.10 27.54
CA GLN A 40 -3.01 -1.08 28.96
C GLN A 40 -4.35 -1.81 29.08
N SER A 41 -4.29 -3.10 29.23
CA SER A 41 -5.46 -3.87 29.65
C SER A 41 -5.68 -3.61 31.13
N ASN A 42 -6.62 -2.72 31.43
CA ASN A 42 -7.23 -2.72 32.76
C ASN A 42 -8.41 -3.72 32.67
N PRO A 43 -8.22 -4.98 33.06
CA PRO A 43 -9.24 -6.02 32.87
C PRO A 43 -10.48 -5.82 33.74
N PHE A 44 -10.45 -4.82 34.65
CA PHE A 44 -11.54 -4.57 35.58
C PHE A 44 -11.95 -3.10 35.61
N PRO A 45 -13.26 -2.79 35.48
CA PRO A 45 -13.78 -1.43 35.54
C PRO A 45 -13.83 -0.86 36.99
N PHE A 46 -13.26 -1.55 37.98
CA PHE A 46 -13.30 -1.15 39.38
C PHE A 46 -11.90 -0.80 39.87
N GLN A 47 -11.76 0.40 40.44
CA GLN A 47 -10.59 0.79 41.23
C GLN A 47 -10.75 0.30 42.62
N PHE A 48 -9.84 -0.54 43.12
CA PHE A 48 -9.83 -1.00 44.50
C PHE A 48 -9.30 0.10 45.42
N PRO A 49 -9.81 0.22 46.67
CA PRO A 49 -9.26 1.16 47.63
C PRO A 49 -7.77 0.87 47.90
N PRO A 50 -6.94 1.90 48.11
CA PRO A 50 -5.53 1.72 48.46
C PRO A 50 -5.37 0.88 49.72
N GLY A 51 -4.49 -0.13 49.68
CA GLY A 51 -4.24 -1.04 50.79
C GLY A 51 -5.09 -2.31 50.83
N SER A 52 -5.84 -2.62 49.77
CA SER A 52 -6.54 -3.90 49.65
C SER A 52 -5.54 -5.06 49.49
N PRO A 53 -5.77 -6.22 50.17
CA PRO A 53 -4.94 -7.42 50.03
C PRO A 53 -4.86 -7.96 48.57
N PHE A 54 -5.76 -7.51 47.74
CA PHE A 54 -5.83 -7.88 46.31
C PHE A 54 -5.03 -6.95 45.40
N GLU A 55 -4.54 -5.82 45.90
CA GLU A 55 -3.81 -4.82 45.07
C GLU A 55 -2.55 -5.42 44.47
N ASP A 56 -1.78 -6.19 45.23
CA ASP A 56 -0.54 -6.80 44.75
C ASP A 56 -0.79 -7.96 43.77
N MET A 57 -1.86 -8.72 43.98
CA MET A 57 -2.27 -9.77 43.04
C MET A 57 -2.72 -9.19 41.69
N PHE A 58 -3.39 -8.03 41.72
CA PHE A 58 -3.85 -7.37 40.47
C PHE A 58 -2.77 -6.57 39.79
N LYS A 59 -1.74 -6.08 40.49
CA LYS A 59 -0.53 -5.50 39.85
C LYS A 59 0.20 -6.51 38.97
N GLU A 60 0.18 -7.79 39.40
CA GLU A 60 0.80 -8.88 38.63
C GLU A 60 -0.01 -9.28 37.37
N PHE A 61 -1.33 -9.07 37.37
CA PHE A 61 -2.20 -9.28 36.21
C PHE A 61 -2.30 -8.07 35.27
N GLY A 62 -1.92 -6.88 35.72
CA GLY A 62 -1.94 -5.61 34.98
C GLY A 62 -0.63 -5.31 34.25
N VAL A 63 0.20 -6.31 33.97
CA VAL A 63 1.43 -6.09 33.17
C VAL A 63 1.03 -5.63 31.78
N PRO A 64 1.52 -4.46 31.31
CA PRO A 64 1.29 -4.03 29.95
C PRO A 64 1.77 -5.11 28.99
N GLN A 65 0.86 -5.72 28.27
CA GLN A 65 1.22 -6.72 27.27
C GLN A 65 1.60 -5.98 25.99
N GLU A 66 2.90 -5.90 25.71
CA GLU A 66 3.40 -5.44 24.43
C GLU A 66 3.00 -6.45 23.35
N ARG A 67 2.15 -6.04 22.43
CA ARG A 67 1.80 -6.82 21.26
C ARG A 67 2.46 -6.19 20.05
N GLN A 68 3.27 -6.96 19.36
CA GLN A 68 3.77 -6.58 18.05
C GLN A 68 2.65 -6.79 17.01
N SER A 69 2.31 -5.73 16.33
CA SER A 69 1.43 -5.74 15.16
C SER A 69 2.29 -5.60 13.92
N SER A 70 2.02 -6.39 12.90
CA SER A 70 2.71 -6.30 11.61
C SER A 70 1.70 -5.92 10.54
N ALA A 71 2.06 -4.94 9.70
CA ALA A 71 1.33 -4.64 8.49
C ALA A 71 2.15 -5.09 7.27
N LEU A 72 1.45 -5.48 6.22
CA LEU A 72 2.05 -5.92 4.95
C LEU A 72 1.53 -5.04 3.82
N GLY A 73 2.41 -4.69 2.90
CA GLY A 73 2.07 -3.89 1.74
C GLY A 73 2.97 -4.18 0.55
N SER A 74 2.72 -3.47 -0.52
CA SER A 74 3.54 -3.49 -1.73
C SER A 74 4.11 -2.10 -1.99
N GLY A 75 5.25 -2.07 -2.67
CA GLY A 75 5.88 -0.87 -3.16
C GLY A 75 6.62 -1.14 -4.46
N PHE A 76 7.24 -0.13 -5.01
CA PHE A 76 8.05 -0.28 -6.21
C PHE A 76 9.29 0.64 -6.18
N ILE A 77 10.38 0.14 -6.75
CA ILE A 77 11.67 0.81 -6.79
C ILE A 77 11.68 1.80 -7.96
N ILE A 78 12.08 3.05 -7.71
CA ILE A 78 12.13 4.13 -8.69
C ILE A 78 13.54 4.64 -9.01
N ASP A 79 14.54 4.19 -8.25
CA ASP A 79 15.94 4.58 -8.46
C ASP A 79 16.87 3.39 -8.20
N GLU A 80 18.01 3.32 -8.91
CA GLU A 80 19.00 2.24 -8.77
C GLU A 80 19.59 2.15 -7.36
N LYS A 81 19.55 3.22 -6.57
CA LYS A 81 20.05 3.26 -5.20
C LYS A 81 19.03 2.74 -4.18
N GLY A 82 17.89 2.21 -4.64
CA GLY A 82 16.88 1.61 -3.76
C GLY A 82 15.93 2.64 -3.13
N ILE A 83 15.52 3.65 -3.88
CA ILE A 83 14.38 4.48 -3.50
C ILE A 83 13.10 3.74 -3.85
N VAL A 84 12.21 3.58 -2.87
CA VAL A 84 10.95 2.84 -2.97
C VAL A 84 9.78 3.77 -2.73
N VAL A 85 8.75 3.65 -3.55
CA VAL A 85 7.45 4.31 -3.36
C VAL A 85 6.44 3.30 -2.83
N THR A 86 5.68 3.70 -1.83
CA THR A 86 4.57 2.93 -1.26
C THR A 86 3.46 3.85 -0.76
N ASN A 87 2.42 3.30 -0.15
CA ASN A 87 1.38 4.08 0.48
C ASN A 87 1.77 4.47 1.91
N ASN A 88 1.34 5.66 2.32
CA ASN A 88 1.61 6.17 3.67
C ASN A 88 0.98 5.28 4.75
N HIS A 89 -0.25 4.79 4.54
CA HIS A 89 -0.93 3.94 5.52
C HIS A 89 -0.19 2.61 5.78
N VAL A 90 0.66 2.14 4.84
CA VAL A 90 1.48 0.91 5.03
C VAL A 90 2.57 1.12 6.07
N ILE A 91 3.12 2.34 6.15
CA ILE A 91 4.27 2.66 7.02
C ILE A 91 3.89 3.51 8.23
N GLN A 92 2.62 3.84 8.35
CA GLN A 92 2.13 4.65 9.45
C GLN A 92 2.39 3.94 10.78
N ASP A 93 2.94 4.68 11.76
CA ASP A 93 3.29 4.21 13.11
C ASP A 93 4.28 3.04 13.14
N ALA A 94 4.98 2.76 12.03
CA ALA A 94 5.98 1.71 11.95
C ALA A 94 7.27 2.07 12.72
N GLU A 95 7.70 1.18 13.61
CA GLU A 95 8.99 1.27 14.30
C GLU A 95 10.11 0.72 13.43
N ASP A 96 9.86 -0.42 12.78
CA ASP A 96 10.78 -1.05 11.83
C ASP A 96 10.10 -1.30 10.50
N ILE A 97 10.84 -1.04 9.42
CA ILE A 97 10.39 -1.27 8.04
C ILE A 97 11.39 -2.20 7.36
N ILE A 98 10.91 -3.38 6.99
CA ILE A 98 11.67 -4.37 6.23
C ILE A 98 11.09 -4.49 4.83
N ILE A 99 11.95 -4.38 3.82
CA ILE A 99 11.57 -4.50 2.42
C ILE A 99 12.19 -5.76 1.85
N ARG A 100 11.34 -6.64 1.31
CA ARG A 100 11.75 -7.85 0.62
C ARG A 100 11.74 -7.63 -0.89
N VAL A 101 12.89 -7.86 -1.51
CA VAL A 101 13.13 -7.69 -2.95
C VAL A 101 13.42 -9.05 -3.58
N ASN A 102 12.87 -9.33 -4.75
CA ASN A 102 13.08 -10.58 -5.50
C ASN A 102 12.88 -11.87 -4.68
N GLY A 103 11.89 -11.87 -3.79
CA GLY A 103 11.46 -13.03 -3.03
C GLY A 103 12.24 -13.29 -1.73
N ASP A 104 13.57 -13.19 -1.72
CA ASP A 104 14.38 -13.70 -0.60
C ASP A 104 15.28 -12.67 0.09
N LYS A 105 15.60 -11.56 -0.60
CA LYS A 105 16.50 -10.55 -0.03
C LYS A 105 15.71 -9.52 0.79
N GLU A 106 16.07 -9.38 2.05
CA GLU A 106 15.49 -8.44 2.98
C GLU A 106 16.45 -7.29 3.28
N PHE A 107 15.92 -6.08 3.26
CA PHE A 107 16.64 -4.86 3.57
C PHE A 107 15.85 -4.02 4.56
N LYS A 108 16.55 -3.41 5.51
CA LYS A 108 15.97 -2.33 6.32
C LYS A 108 15.77 -1.10 5.44
N ALA A 109 14.73 -0.34 5.75
CA ALA A 109 14.45 0.89 5.03
C ALA A 109 14.14 2.03 6.00
N LYS A 110 14.48 3.25 5.57
CA LYS A 110 14.15 4.50 6.27
C LYS A 110 13.13 5.30 5.48
N VAL A 111 12.22 5.93 6.19
CA VAL A 111 11.30 6.90 5.60
C VAL A 111 12.07 8.18 5.28
N ILE A 112 12.09 8.59 4.02
CA ILE A 112 12.70 9.85 3.57
C ILE A 112 11.65 10.92 3.25
N GLY A 113 10.39 10.54 3.13
CA GLY A 113 9.25 11.45 2.98
C GLY A 113 7.93 10.72 3.03
N SER A 114 6.89 11.39 3.50
CA SER A 114 5.52 10.88 3.48
C SER A 114 4.52 12.01 3.38
N ASP A 115 3.42 11.74 2.71
CA ASP A 115 2.29 12.65 2.60
C ASP A 115 0.99 11.89 2.88
N PRO A 116 0.40 12.07 4.07
CA PRO A 116 -0.87 11.44 4.45
C PRO A 116 -2.05 11.85 3.56
N LEU A 117 -2.03 13.05 2.96
CA LEU A 117 -3.14 13.53 2.13
C LEU A 117 -3.22 12.80 0.79
N SER A 118 -2.07 12.53 0.17
CA SER A 118 -1.98 11.75 -1.06
C SER A 118 -1.83 10.25 -0.81
N ASP A 119 -1.67 9.84 0.46
CA ASP A 119 -1.34 8.47 0.87
C ASP A 119 -0.08 7.92 0.18
N ILE A 120 0.97 8.75 0.05
CA ILE A 120 2.24 8.37 -0.56
C ILE A 120 3.36 8.44 0.48
N ALA A 121 4.24 7.44 0.46
CA ALA A 121 5.47 7.43 1.23
C ALA A 121 6.66 7.03 0.35
N ILE A 122 7.81 7.62 0.66
CA ILE A 122 9.09 7.35 -0.01
C ILE A 122 10.06 6.78 1.03
N LEU A 123 10.63 5.64 0.68
CA LEU A 123 11.55 4.91 1.53
C LEU A 123 12.92 4.79 0.84
N GLN A 124 13.97 4.75 1.65
CA GLN A 124 15.34 4.46 1.19
C GLN A 124 15.79 3.13 1.78
N LEU A 125 16.19 2.19 0.94
CA LEU A 125 16.82 0.94 1.36
C LEU A 125 18.20 1.21 1.97
N GLU A 126 18.51 0.58 3.08
CA GLU A 126 19.82 0.69 3.76
C GLU A 126 20.81 -0.33 3.19
N THR A 127 21.25 -0.10 1.97
CA THR A 127 22.19 -0.99 1.27
C THR A 127 22.96 -0.24 0.18
N ASN A 128 24.07 -0.82 -0.24
CA ASN A 128 24.85 -0.37 -1.39
C ASN A 128 24.58 -1.20 -2.66
N GLU A 129 23.61 -2.13 -2.61
CA GLU A 129 23.23 -2.90 -3.79
C GLU A 129 22.54 -1.99 -4.82
N LYS A 130 22.61 -2.41 -6.08
CA LYS A 130 21.90 -1.75 -7.18
C LYS A 130 20.63 -2.52 -7.53
N PHE A 131 19.61 -1.77 -7.86
CA PHE A 131 18.29 -2.30 -8.18
C PHE A 131 17.85 -1.90 -9.59
N THR A 132 16.87 -2.59 -10.12
CA THR A 132 16.22 -2.24 -11.38
C THR A 132 15.01 -1.35 -11.08
N PRO A 133 15.04 -0.05 -11.45
CA PRO A 133 13.92 0.83 -11.19
C PRO A 133 12.84 0.73 -12.27
N VAL A 134 11.59 1.02 -11.90
CA VAL A 134 10.54 1.31 -12.88
C VAL A 134 10.66 2.75 -13.37
N LYS A 135 10.14 3.01 -14.57
CA LYS A 135 10.03 4.36 -15.11
C LYS A 135 8.60 4.86 -14.99
N PHE A 136 8.45 6.11 -14.57
CA PHE A 136 7.16 6.76 -14.58
C PHE A 136 6.67 6.97 -16.02
N GLY A 137 5.41 6.63 -16.25
CA GLY A 137 4.69 6.98 -17.47
C GLY A 137 4.01 8.35 -17.34
N ASN A 138 3.53 8.86 -18.47
CA ASN A 138 2.66 10.03 -18.46
C ASN A 138 1.20 9.58 -18.47
N SER A 139 0.53 9.72 -17.33
CA SER A 139 -0.88 9.33 -17.15
C SER A 139 -1.85 10.17 -17.99
N ASP A 140 -1.46 11.39 -18.42
CA ASP A 140 -2.30 12.24 -19.28
C ASP A 140 -2.51 11.64 -20.67
N ASN A 141 -1.58 10.82 -21.12
CA ASN A 141 -1.68 10.11 -22.40
C ASN A 141 -2.58 8.88 -22.35
N SER A 142 -2.99 8.45 -21.15
CA SER A 142 -3.85 7.28 -20.98
C SER A 142 -5.29 7.59 -21.38
N ARG A 143 -6.03 6.62 -21.91
CA ARG A 143 -7.40 6.77 -22.41
C ARG A 143 -8.31 5.76 -21.70
N ILE A 144 -9.57 6.12 -21.57
CA ILE A 144 -10.60 5.15 -21.16
C ILE A 144 -10.62 4.01 -22.18
N GLY A 145 -10.57 2.76 -21.70
CA GLY A 145 -10.49 1.55 -22.51
C GLY A 145 -9.06 1.05 -22.76
N ASP A 146 -8.02 1.79 -22.43
CA ASP A 146 -6.65 1.28 -22.55
C ASP A 146 -6.40 0.18 -21.52
N TRP A 147 -5.69 -0.89 -21.94
CA TRP A 147 -5.29 -1.99 -21.07
C TRP A 147 -4.25 -1.56 -20.05
N VAL A 148 -4.44 -2.01 -18.84
CA VAL A 148 -3.51 -1.81 -17.71
C VAL A 148 -3.30 -3.11 -16.96
N ILE A 149 -2.15 -3.22 -16.30
CA ILE A 149 -1.87 -4.28 -15.32
C ILE A 149 -1.56 -3.66 -13.97
N ALA A 150 -1.99 -4.33 -12.92
CA ALA A 150 -1.57 -4.04 -11.56
C ALA A 150 -0.67 -5.18 -11.09
N ILE A 151 0.50 -4.82 -10.55
CA ILE A 151 1.46 -5.76 -9.99
C ILE A 151 1.66 -5.40 -8.53
N GLY A 152 1.50 -6.37 -7.64
CA GLY A 152 1.73 -6.22 -6.22
C GLY A 152 2.42 -7.45 -5.65
N ASN A 153 2.94 -7.33 -4.43
CA ASN A 153 3.52 -8.43 -3.68
C ASN A 153 3.12 -8.35 -2.20
N PRO A 154 1.81 -8.33 -1.89
CA PRO A 154 1.33 -8.05 -0.53
C PRO A 154 1.73 -9.11 0.49
N PHE A 155 2.02 -10.35 0.07
CA PHE A 155 2.37 -11.45 0.97
C PHE A 155 3.82 -11.91 0.83
N GLY A 156 4.63 -11.30 -0.03
CA GLY A 156 6.02 -11.72 -0.27
C GLY A 156 6.15 -13.08 -0.99
N LEU A 157 5.08 -13.61 -1.56
CA LEU A 157 5.01 -14.97 -2.12
C LEU A 157 5.25 -15.02 -3.65
N GLY A 158 5.92 -14.02 -4.21
CA GLY A 158 6.31 -14.07 -5.62
C GLY A 158 5.52 -13.13 -6.56
N GLY A 159 4.75 -12.23 -5.99
CA GLY A 159 4.02 -11.21 -6.76
C GLY A 159 2.68 -11.69 -7.34
N THR A 160 1.76 -10.76 -7.47
CA THR A 160 0.43 -10.97 -8.05
C THR A 160 0.24 -10.01 -9.20
N VAL A 161 -0.23 -10.50 -10.35
CA VAL A 161 -0.51 -9.69 -11.53
C VAL A 161 -1.99 -9.80 -11.86
N THR A 162 -2.63 -8.64 -12.00
CA THR A 162 -4.01 -8.55 -12.48
C THR A 162 -4.08 -7.59 -13.66
N SER A 163 -5.01 -7.81 -14.58
CA SER A 163 -5.21 -6.96 -15.74
C SER A 163 -6.62 -6.38 -15.77
N GLY A 164 -6.74 -5.21 -16.34
CA GLY A 164 -8.01 -4.52 -16.51
C GLY A 164 -7.90 -3.42 -17.55
N ILE A 165 -8.90 -2.55 -17.57
CA ILE A 165 -8.90 -1.37 -18.43
C ILE A 165 -9.09 -0.11 -17.60
N ILE A 166 -8.65 1.01 -18.11
CA ILE A 166 -8.98 2.31 -17.55
C ILE A 166 -10.47 2.56 -17.79
N SER A 167 -11.27 2.49 -16.73
CA SER A 167 -12.73 2.67 -16.80
C SER A 167 -13.15 4.14 -16.77
N ALA A 168 -12.39 4.97 -16.05
CA ALA A 168 -12.66 6.41 -15.92
C ALA A 168 -11.38 7.18 -15.66
N ARG A 169 -11.42 8.49 -15.92
CA ARG A 169 -10.34 9.44 -15.61
C ARG A 169 -10.92 10.65 -14.92
N ASN A 170 -10.09 11.33 -14.13
CA ASN A 170 -10.44 12.57 -13.44
C ASN A 170 -11.71 12.46 -12.57
N LEU A 171 -11.91 11.30 -11.92
CA LEU A 171 -12.95 11.14 -10.93
C LEU A 171 -12.58 11.96 -9.69
N SER A 172 -13.25 13.10 -9.50
CA SER A 172 -13.17 13.86 -8.26
C SER A 172 -14.19 13.31 -7.26
N LEU A 173 -13.73 12.95 -6.07
CA LEU A 173 -14.60 12.51 -4.98
C LEU A 173 -15.62 13.59 -4.57
N ILE A 174 -15.37 14.87 -4.90
CA ILE A 174 -16.29 15.99 -4.66
C ILE A 174 -17.62 15.82 -5.42
N HIS A 175 -17.60 15.15 -6.57
CA HIS A 175 -18.81 14.91 -7.35
C HIS A 175 -19.63 13.70 -6.90
N ILE A 176 -19.08 12.86 -6.01
CA ILE A 176 -19.77 11.67 -5.49
C ILE A 176 -20.53 11.99 -4.19
N SER A 177 -20.18 13.07 -3.51
CA SER A 177 -20.71 13.40 -2.18
C SER A 177 -21.76 14.52 -2.13
N GLU A 178 -22.23 15.07 -3.26
CA GLU A 178 -23.41 15.93 -3.27
C GLU A 178 -24.69 15.07 -3.29
N PRO A 179 -25.37 14.90 -2.14
CA PRO A 179 -26.72 14.38 -2.18
C PRO A 179 -27.57 15.42 -2.93
N THR A 180 -28.21 15.01 -4.02
CA THR A 180 -29.25 15.78 -4.69
C THR A 180 -30.26 16.20 -3.65
N ARG A 181 -30.13 17.42 -3.14
CA ARG A 181 -31.11 18.05 -2.25
C ARG A 181 -32.30 18.36 -3.11
N GLN A 182 -33.24 17.43 -3.21
CA GLN A 182 -34.56 17.70 -3.74
C GLN A 182 -35.17 18.81 -2.87
N LYS A 183 -35.38 20.01 -3.46
CA LYS A 183 -36.18 21.03 -2.84
C LYS A 183 -37.63 20.50 -2.77
N PRO A 184 -38.24 20.46 -1.61
CA PRO A 184 -39.69 20.19 -1.55
C PRO A 184 -40.42 21.31 -2.30
N ILE A 185 -41.39 20.91 -3.13
CA ILE A 185 -42.34 21.77 -3.80
C ILE A 185 -43.34 22.30 -2.76
#